data_2e91d52ae035db2b641f1f0c27fe16d8
#
_entry.id   2e91d52ae035db2b641f1f0c27fe16d8
#
_cell.length_a   1.000
_cell.length_b   1.000
_cell.length_c   1.000
_cell.angle_alpha   90.00
_cell.angle_beta   90.00
_cell.angle_gamma   90.00
#
_symmetry.space_group_name_H-M   'P 1'
#
loop_
_entity.id
_entity.type
_entity.pdbx_description
1 polymer ?
#
loop_
_entity_poly.entity_id
_entity_poly.type
_entity_poly.pdbx_seq_one_letter_code
_entity_poly.pdbx_strand_id
1 'polypeptide(L)'
;MTSSLIDPCSGGIRVHTFRLHPNDSLKDSLNQFARVIFSRERERRGASLFMITAVGSLKDVTLRLANASNFPSSHANDKGTKDIKRWSNERFEIVSLVGTFSPSGDCHLHISISDANGKTFGGHLVEGRVFTTCEVVLGSVSNVLFEREYDDMTGYNELLPKQISKNHGAYQGFCKIVAPFLVGLAISLLFSTRSTDKD
;
A
#
# COMPACT_ATOMS: atom_id res chain seq x y z
N MET A 1 -30.07 -8.65 15.14
CA MET A 1 -29.16 -7.98 14.22
C MET A 1 -28.75 -9.00 13.16
N THR A 2 -29.32 -8.93 11.97
CA THR A 2 -28.96 -9.81 10.87
C THR A 2 -27.63 -9.35 10.36
N SER A 3 -26.58 -10.14 10.58
CA SER A 3 -25.31 -10.00 9.87
C SER A 3 -25.63 -10.03 8.39
N SER A 4 -25.55 -8.89 7.71
CA SER A 4 -25.60 -8.87 6.25
C SER A 4 -24.31 -9.54 5.77
N LEU A 5 -24.40 -10.81 5.40
CA LEU A 5 -23.33 -11.48 4.70
C LEU A 5 -23.06 -10.67 3.43
N ILE A 6 -21.87 -10.11 3.33
CA ILE A 6 -21.40 -9.49 2.10
C ILE A 6 -21.25 -10.61 1.08
N ASP A 7 -21.86 -10.45 -0.09
CA ASP A 7 -21.70 -11.43 -1.17
C ASP A 7 -20.21 -11.58 -1.52
N PRO A 8 -19.70 -12.82 -1.64
CA PRO A 8 -18.30 -13.03 -1.93
C PRO A 8 -17.93 -12.52 -3.33
N CYS A 9 -16.90 -11.69 -3.40
CA CYS A 9 -16.34 -11.23 -4.66
C CYS A 9 -15.39 -12.27 -5.24
N SER A 10 -15.36 -12.44 -6.58
CA SER A 10 -14.49 -13.39 -7.25
C SER A 10 -13.81 -12.81 -8.49
N GLY A 11 -12.61 -13.31 -8.81
CA GLY A 11 -11.85 -12.85 -9.97
C GLY A 11 -10.73 -13.81 -10.35
N GLY A 12 -10.15 -13.60 -11.52
CA GLY A 12 -8.97 -14.34 -11.97
C GLY A 12 -7.70 -13.81 -11.25
N ILE A 13 -6.77 -14.71 -10.98
CA ILE A 13 -5.51 -14.40 -10.30
C ILE A 13 -4.37 -14.34 -11.30
N ARG A 14 -3.48 -13.35 -11.13
CA ARG A 14 -2.16 -13.27 -11.76
C ARG A 14 -1.10 -13.19 -10.68
N VAL A 15 0.05 -13.83 -10.91
CA VAL A 15 1.15 -13.86 -9.95
C VAL A 15 2.27 -12.93 -10.42
N HIS A 16 2.85 -12.19 -9.48
CA HIS A 16 3.97 -11.30 -9.67
C HIS A 16 5.08 -11.67 -8.69
N THR A 17 6.30 -11.83 -9.18
CA THR A 17 7.45 -12.21 -8.37
C THR A 17 8.58 -11.20 -8.51
N PHE A 18 9.25 -10.91 -7.41
CA PHE A 18 10.43 -10.03 -7.39
C PHE A 18 11.28 -10.31 -6.15
N ARG A 19 12.47 -9.77 -6.15
CA ARG A 19 13.42 -9.89 -5.04
C ARG A 19 13.84 -8.51 -4.55
N LEU A 20 13.87 -8.34 -3.23
CA LEU A 20 14.45 -7.20 -2.55
C LEU A 20 15.90 -7.50 -2.15
N HIS A 21 16.72 -6.46 -2.13
CA HIS A 21 18.14 -6.52 -1.85
C HIS A 21 18.46 -6.11 -0.41
N PRO A 22 19.69 -6.37 0.05
CA PRO A 22 20.11 -5.90 1.37
C PRO A 22 19.88 -4.40 1.56
N ASN A 23 19.36 -4.03 2.72
CA ASN A 23 19.02 -2.66 3.15
C ASN A 23 17.76 -2.05 2.51
N ASP A 24 17.07 -2.73 1.61
CA ASP A 24 15.76 -2.26 1.15
C ASP A 24 14.77 -2.19 2.33
N SER A 25 13.94 -1.13 2.36
CA SER A 25 12.79 -1.09 3.25
C SER A 25 11.73 -2.05 2.74
N LEU A 26 11.38 -3.06 3.54
CA LEU A 26 10.41 -4.08 3.13
C LEU A 26 9.07 -3.44 2.76
N LYS A 27 8.48 -2.67 3.67
CA LYS A 27 7.15 -2.10 3.47
C LYS A 27 7.10 -1.09 2.33
N ASP A 28 8.10 -0.19 2.24
CA ASP A 28 8.13 0.83 1.18
C ASP A 28 8.33 0.22 -0.19
N SER A 29 9.21 -0.79 -0.28
CA SER A 29 9.44 -1.52 -1.53
C SER A 29 8.18 -2.28 -1.97
N LEU A 30 7.48 -2.95 -1.06
CA LEU A 30 6.21 -3.61 -1.36
C LEU A 30 5.17 -2.61 -1.86
N ASN A 31 5.04 -1.45 -1.23
CA ASN A 31 4.13 -0.39 -1.67
C ASN A 31 4.52 0.17 -3.05
N GLN A 32 5.81 0.33 -3.32
CA GLN A 32 6.29 0.78 -4.63
C GLN A 32 5.95 -0.22 -5.73
N PHE A 33 6.21 -1.52 -5.51
CA PHE A 33 5.84 -2.57 -6.46
C PHE A 33 4.32 -2.66 -6.65
N ALA A 34 3.55 -2.55 -5.58
CA ALA A 34 2.09 -2.51 -5.66
C ALA A 34 1.62 -1.38 -6.57
N ARG A 35 2.14 -0.16 -6.43
CA ARG A 35 1.82 0.98 -7.31
C ARG A 35 2.15 0.70 -8.77
N VAL A 36 3.29 0.09 -9.06
CA VAL A 36 3.68 -0.30 -10.43
C VAL A 36 2.71 -1.33 -11.01
N ILE A 37 2.31 -2.33 -10.22
CA ILE A 37 1.36 -3.35 -10.68
C ILE A 37 -0.02 -2.71 -10.90
N PHE A 38 -0.51 -1.89 -9.97
CA PHE A 38 -1.78 -1.18 -10.12
C PHE A 38 -1.82 -0.31 -11.37
N SER A 39 -0.74 0.40 -11.68
CA SER A 39 -0.68 1.22 -12.90
C SER A 39 -0.80 0.40 -14.18
N ARG A 40 -0.18 -0.78 -14.22
CA ARG A 40 -0.23 -1.72 -15.36
C ARG A 40 -1.58 -2.45 -15.48
N GLU A 41 -2.17 -2.82 -14.35
CA GLU A 41 -3.44 -3.54 -14.31
C GLU A 41 -4.67 -2.61 -14.45
N ARG A 42 -4.50 -1.29 -14.25
CA ARG A 42 -5.58 -0.29 -14.39
C ARG A 42 -6.20 -0.32 -15.79
N GLU A 43 -5.41 -0.55 -16.82
CA GLU A 43 -5.86 -0.69 -18.20
C GLU A 43 -6.66 -1.99 -18.42
N ARG A 44 -6.56 -2.96 -17.50
CA ARG A 44 -7.13 -4.31 -17.58
C ARG A 44 -8.32 -4.56 -16.66
N ARG A 45 -9.07 -3.52 -16.25
CA ARG A 45 -10.28 -3.60 -15.42
C ARG A 45 -10.06 -3.59 -13.90
N GLY A 46 -9.03 -2.93 -13.44
CA GLY A 46 -8.73 -2.83 -12.01
C GLY A 46 -8.24 -4.17 -11.44
N ALA A 47 -7.34 -4.08 -10.51
CA ALA A 47 -6.88 -5.23 -9.76
C ALA A 47 -6.68 -4.83 -8.31
N SER A 48 -6.84 -5.76 -7.42
CA SER A 48 -6.40 -5.64 -6.03
C SER A 48 -5.27 -6.62 -5.78
N LEU A 49 -4.40 -6.31 -4.84
CA LEU A 49 -3.21 -7.12 -4.59
C LEU A 49 -3.26 -7.73 -3.19
N PHE A 50 -2.69 -8.92 -3.07
CA PHE A 50 -2.50 -9.60 -1.80
C PHE A 50 -1.17 -10.35 -1.78
N MET A 51 -0.64 -10.56 -0.57
CA MET A 51 0.54 -11.39 -0.38
C MET A 51 0.18 -12.86 -0.57
N ILE A 52 0.95 -13.57 -1.41
CA ILE A 52 0.93 -15.04 -1.47
C ILE A 52 1.97 -15.58 -0.49
N THR A 53 3.22 -15.12 -0.62
CA THR A 53 4.31 -15.50 0.28
C THR A 53 5.48 -14.53 0.19
N ALA A 54 6.31 -14.52 1.24
CA ALA A 54 7.64 -13.93 1.20
C ALA A 54 8.58 -14.80 2.03
N VAL A 55 9.80 -14.97 1.54
CA VAL A 55 10.87 -15.68 2.23
C VAL A 55 12.15 -14.86 2.19
N GLY A 56 12.87 -14.82 3.28
CA GLY A 56 14.11 -14.03 3.41
C GLY A 56 14.36 -13.58 4.83
N SER A 57 15.31 -12.69 5.00
CA SER A 57 15.75 -12.24 6.31
C SER A 57 15.68 -10.72 6.47
N LEU A 58 15.38 -10.30 7.69
CA LEU A 58 15.25 -8.89 8.06
C LEU A 58 16.21 -8.51 9.18
N LYS A 59 16.47 -7.23 9.27
CA LYS A 59 17.06 -6.53 10.43
C LYS A 59 16.25 -5.25 10.69
N ASP A 60 16.40 -4.62 11.86
CA ASP A 60 15.74 -3.37 12.21
C ASP A 60 14.21 -3.45 12.02
N VAL A 61 13.56 -4.38 12.72
CA VAL A 61 12.12 -4.63 12.58
C VAL A 61 11.33 -3.85 13.61
N THR A 62 10.21 -3.28 13.20
CA THR A 62 9.22 -2.63 14.05
C THR A 62 7.85 -3.25 13.82
N LEU A 63 7.26 -3.77 14.89
CA LEU A 63 5.91 -4.36 14.87
C LEU A 63 4.99 -3.62 15.83
N ARG A 64 3.71 -3.52 15.47
CA ARG A 64 2.63 -3.19 16.39
C ARG A 64 1.98 -4.49 16.87
N LEU A 65 1.91 -4.64 18.19
CA LEU A 65 1.37 -5.83 18.84
C LEU A 65 -0.15 -5.74 19.01
N ALA A 66 -0.77 -6.86 19.40
CA ALA A 66 -2.22 -7.00 19.48
C ALA A 66 -2.91 -6.14 20.57
N ASN A 67 -2.15 -5.64 21.54
CA ASN A 67 -2.73 -4.81 22.62
C ASN A 67 -2.91 -3.34 22.23
N ALA A 68 -2.58 -2.96 20.99
CA ALA A 68 -2.77 -1.60 20.52
C ALA A 68 -4.26 -1.23 20.58
N SER A 69 -4.63 -0.36 21.52
CA SER A 69 -6.02 0.10 21.64
C SER A 69 -6.24 1.30 20.72
N ASN A 70 -7.37 1.30 20.01
CA ASN A 70 -7.82 2.42 19.19
C ASN A 70 -8.59 3.45 19.98
N PHE A 71 -9.04 3.10 21.18
CA PHE A 71 -9.74 4.05 22.00
C PHE A 71 -8.75 5.04 22.57
N PRO A 72 -9.01 6.35 22.44
CA PRO A 72 -8.23 7.34 23.16
C PRO A 72 -8.33 6.97 24.65
N SER A 73 -7.20 6.56 25.22
CA SER A 73 -7.12 6.37 26.66
C SER A 73 -7.56 7.69 27.27
N SER A 74 -8.41 7.64 28.30
CA SER A 74 -8.85 8.82 29.06
C SER A 74 -7.69 9.60 29.70
N HIS A 75 -6.47 9.12 29.51
CA HIS A 75 -5.23 9.76 29.92
C HIS A 75 -4.48 10.26 28.67
N ALA A 76 -4.61 11.55 28.40
CA ALA A 76 -4.07 12.27 27.23
C ALA A 76 -2.55 12.15 26.97
N ASN A 77 -1.81 11.40 27.81
CA ASN A 77 -0.37 11.21 27.74
C ASN A 77 0.08 9.83 27.23
N ASP A 78 -0.83 8.89 26.99
CA ASP A 78 -0.48 7.54 26.53
C ASP A 78 -0.70 7.41 25.02
N LYS A 79 0.08 8.15 24.24
CA LYS A 79 0.08 8.06 22.78
C LYS A 79 0.68 6.72 22.37
N GLY A 80 -0.14 5.64 22.29
CA GLY A 80 0.03 4.45 21.43
C GLY A 80 1.42 3.80 21.28
N THR A 81 2.42 4.16 22.10
CA THR A 81 3.81 3.68 21.96
C THR A 81 4.07 2.39 22.73
N LYS A 82 3.23 2.02 23.69
CA LYS A 82 3.43 0.82 24.51
C LYS A 82 3.33 -0.48 23.72
N ASP A 83 2.59 -0.46 22.63
CA ASP A 83 2.34 -1.65 21.82
C ASP A 83 3.27 -1.77 20.60
N ILE A 84 4.21 -0.85 20.48
CA ILE A 84 5.24 -0.88 19.44
C ILE A 84 6.49 -1.57 19.97
N LYS A 85 6.81 -2.69 19.35
CA LYS A 85 8.07 -3.40 19.60
C LYS A 85 9.06 -3.10 18.47
N ARG A 86 10.28 -2.68 18.86
CA ARG A 86 11.39 -2.42 17.95
C ARG A 86 12.57 -3.30 18.28
N TRP A 87 13.18 -3.83 17.25
CA TRP A 87 14.47 -4.53 17.30
C TRP A 87 15.40 -3.81 16.34
N SER A 88 16.58 -3.44 16.81
CA SER A 88 17.60 -2.75 16.02
C SER A 88 18.86 -3.58 15.97
N ASN A 89 19.41 -3.77 14.77
CA ASN A 89 20.60 -4.57 14.50
C ASN A 89 20.49 -6.04 14.93
N GLU A 90 19.26 -6.55 15.01
CA GLU A 90 18.98 -7.97 15.23
C GLU A 90 18.55 -8.62 13.91
N ARG A 91 18.80 -9.92 13.75
CA ARG A 91 18.53 -10.67 12.53
C ARG A 91 17.36 -11.62 12.73
N PHE A 92 16.49 -11.67 11.75
CA PHE A 92 15.28 -12.48 11.76
C PHE A 92 15.06 -13.15 10.42
N GLU A 93 14.58 -14.38 10.43
CA GLU A 93 14.01 -15.02 9.25
C GLU A 93 12.52 -14.69 9.15
N ILE A 94 12.03 -14.45 7.93
CA ILE A 94 10.60 -14.31 7.68
C ILE A 94 9.97 -15.70 7.71
N VAL A 95 9.09 -15.93 8.65
CA VAL A 95 8.29 -17.17 8.78
C VAL A 95 7.03 -17.06 7.94
N SER A 96 6.39 -15.89 7.95
CA SER A 96 5.16 -15.61 7.21
C SER A 96 5.02 -14.11 7.00
N LEU A 97 4.54 -13.71 5.83
CA LEU A 97 4.09 -12.35 5.55
C LEU A 97 2.78 -12.46 4.77
N VAL A 98 1.73 -11.86 5.31
CA VAL A 98 0.38 -11.90 4.74
C VAL A 98 -0.24 -10.50 4.73
N GLY A 99 -1.21 -10.27 3.86
CA GLY A 99 -1.94 -9.03 3.82
C GLY A 99 -2.43 -8.61 2.44
N THR A 100 -2.98 -7.40 2.39
CA THR A 100 -3.65 -6.84 1.20
C THR A 100 -3.17 -5.44 0.92
N PHE A 101 -3.26 -5.05 -0.35
CA PHE A 101 -2.94 -3.70 -0.84
C PHE A 101 -4.15 -3.14 -1.57
N SER A 102 -4.49 -1.91 -1.27
CA SER A 102 -5.55 -1.17 -1.93
C SER A 102 -4.98 -0.28 -3.04
N PRO A 103 -5.73 -0.03 -4.13
CA PRO A 103 -5.31 0.92 -5.17
C PRO A 103 -5.14 2.36 -4.65
N SER A 104 -5.75 2.71 -3.51
CA SER A 104 -5.53 3.97 -2.79
C SER A 104 -4.09 4.16 -2.28
N GLY A 105 -3.29 3.07 -2.23
CA GLY A 105 -1.94 3.05 -1.71
C GLY A 105 -1.82 2.55 -0.28
N ASP A 106 -2.92 2.16 0.34
CA ASP A 106 -2.94 1.56 1.67
C ASP A 106 -2.58 0.08 1.61
N CYS A 107 -1.80 -0.38 2.57
CA CYS A 107 -1.55 -1.80 2.79
C CYS A 107 -1.80 -2.20 4.23
N HIS A 108 -2.30 -3.40 4.41
CA HIS A 108 -2.44 -4.02 5.73
C HIS A 108 -1.65 -5.32 5.73
N LEU A 109 -0.52 -5.31 6.43
CA LEU A 109 0.45 -6.40 6.43
C LEU A 109 0.69 -6.89 7.86
N HIS A 110 0.60 -8.21 8.03
CA HIS A 110 1.04 -8.90 9.23
C HIS A 110 2.22 -9.81 8.90
N ILE A 111 3.16 -9.87 9.82
CA ILE A 111 4.38 -10.66 9.66
C ILE A 111 4.64 -11.51 10.89
N SER A 112 5.19 -12.69 10.66
CA SER A 112 5.82 -13.53 11.66
C SER A 112 7.29 -13.68 11.32
N ILE A 113 8.18 -13.43 12.30
CA ILE A 113 9.64 -13.48 12.16
C ILE A 113 10.23 -14.36 13.27
N SER A 114 11.33 -15.02 12.97
CA SER A 114 12.04 -15.89 13.92
C SER A 114 13.46 -15.41 14.15
N ASP A 115 13.88 -15.35 15.41
CA ASP A 115 15.26 -15.02 15.81
C ASP A 115 16.23 -16.20 15.63
N ALA A 116 17.52 -15.98 15.95
CA ALA A 116 18.58 -16.98 15.86
C ALA A 116 18.36 -18.22 16.75
N ASN A 117 17.47 -18.15 17.74
CA ASN A 117 17.12 -19.24 18.63
C ASN A 117 15.83 -19.95 18.21
N GLY A 118 15.24 -19.57 17.09
CA GLY A 118 13.96 -20.08 16.62
C GLY A 118 12.74 -19.49 17.34
N LYS A 119 12.93 -18.51 18.22
CA LYS A 119 11.82 -17.83 18.88
C LYS A 119 11.09 -16.93 17.89
N THR A 120 9.79 -17.13 17.80
CA THR A 120 8.94 -16.43 16.84
C THR A 120 8.20 -15.26 17.47
N PHE A 121 8.17 -14.14 16.74
CA PHE A 121 7.44 -12.94 17.07
C PHE A 121 6.54 -12.58 15.89
N GLY A 122 5.37 -12.00 16.16
CA GLY A 122 4.46 -11.59 15.10
C GLY A 122 3.66 -10.36 15.47
N GLY A 123 3.13 -9.69 14.43
CA GLY A 123 2.30 -8.51 14.60
C GLY A 123 2.08 -7.77 13.29
N HIS A 124 1.47 -6.59 13.39
CA HIS A 124 1.30 -5.70 12.27
C HIS A 124 2.64 -5.07 11.88
N LEU A 125 3.02 -5.22 10.61
CA LEU A 125 4.27 -4.70 10.09
C LEU A 125 4.22 -3.17 9.99
N VAL A 126 5.02 -2.50 10.81
CA VAL A 126 5.22 -1.06 10.74
C VAL A 126 6.40 -0.75 9.83
N GLU A 127 7.54 -1.41 10.07
CA GLU A 127 8.78 -1.23 9.32
C GLU A 127 9.62 -2.51 9.39
N GLY A 128 10.46 -2.72 8.37
CA GLY A 128 11.46 -3.80 8.34
C GLY A 128 12.49 -3.52 7.25
N ARG A 129 13.75 -3.81 7.55
CA ARG A 129 14.85 -3.66 6.61
C ARG A 129 15.38 -5.04 6.21
N VAL A 130 15.51 -5.29 4.92
CA VAL A 130 16.05 -6.56 4.41
C VAL A 130 17.50 -6.72 4.86
N PHE A 131 17.84 -7.91 5.39
CA PHE A 131 19.21 -8.22 5.80
C PHE A 131 20.01 -8.78 4.62
N THR A 132 19.66 -9.94 4.08
CA THR A 132 20.35 -10.55 2.94
C THR A 132 19.54 -10.46 1.66
N THR A 133 18.32 -10.96 1.71
CA THR A 133 17.38 -11.00 0.58
C THR A 133 15.96 -11.11 1.10
N CYS A 134 15.00 -10.71 0.26
CA CYS A 134 13.61 -11.08 0.46
C CYS A 134 12.99 -11.38 -0.91
N GLU A 135 12.58 -12.63 -1.09
CA GLU A 135 11.88 -13.11 -2.29
C GLU A 135 10.38 -13.00 -2.06
N VAL A 136 9.70 -12.31 -2.94
CA VAL A 136 8.30 -11.93 -2.76
C VAL A 136 7.44 -12.47 -3.90
N VAL A 137 6.30 -13.03 -3.54
CA VAL A 137 5.26 -13.45 -4.47
C VAL A 137 3.96 -12.75 -4.09
N LEU A 138 3.46 -11.90 -5.01
CA LEU A 138 2.17 -11.22 -4.90
C LEU A 138 1.16 -11.83 -5.85
N GLY A 139 -0.10 -11.86 -5.44
CA GLY A 139 -1.24 -12.12 -6.30
C GLY A 139 -1.97 -10.82 -6.65
N SER A 140 -2.35 -10.63 -7.91
CA SER A 140 -3.37 -9.66 -8.28
C SER A 140 -4.66 -10.38 -8.64
N VAL A 141 -5.80 -9.88 -8.14
CA VAL A 141 -7.13 -10.41 -8.46
C VAL A 141 -7.87 -9.41 -9.34
N SER A 142 -8.31 -9.86 -10.53
CA SER A 142 -9.08 -9.04 -11.46
C SER A 142 -10.56 -8.99 -11.09
N ASN A 143 -11.24 -7.90 -11.47
CA ASN A 143 -12.68 -7.66 -11.22
C ASN A 143 -13.07 -7.59 -9.74
N VAL A 144 -12.13 -7.50 -8.84
CA VAL A 144 -12.36 -7.27 -7.41
C VAL A 144 -11.56 -6.04 -6.99
N LEU A 145 -12.20 -5.12 -6.30
CA LEU A 145 -11.57 -3.91 -5.77
C LEU A 145 -11.49 -4.01 -4.25
N PHE A 146 -10.29 -3.89 -3.70
CA PHE A 146 -10.05 -3.80 -2.27
C PHE A 146 -10.06 -2.32 -1.87
N GLU A 147 -11.20 -1.86 -1.39
CA GLU A 147 -11.30 -0.55 -0.76
C GLU A 147 -11.15 -0.67 0.74
N ARG A 148 -10.91 0.45 1.39
CA ARG A 148 -10.91 0.53 2.85
C ARG A 148 -11.84 1.63 3.28
N GLU A 149 -12.78 1.28 4.15
CA GLU A 149 -13.73 2.21 4.72
C GLU A 149 -13.65 2.16 6.24
N TYR A 150 -13.87 3.32 6.87
CA TYR A 150 -13.87 3.41 8.32
C TYR A 150 -15.03 2.63 8.90
N ASP A 151 -14.72 1.80 9.89
CA ASP A 151 -15.71 1.00 10.64
C ASP A 151 -15.75 1.47 12.09
N ASP A 152 -16.90 2.01 12.50
CA ASP A 152 -17.11 2.50 13.86
C ASP A 152 -17.02 1.39 14.92
N MET A 153 -17.25 0.12 14.55
CA MET A 153 -17.16 -1.02 15.47
C MET A 153 -15.71 -1.38 15.81
N THR A 154 -14.81 -1.23 14.85
CA THR A 154 -13.39 -1.56 15.04
C THR A 154 -12.52 -0.33 15.27
N GLY A 155 -12.98 0.85 14.81
CA GLY A 155 -12.25 2.11 14.86
C GLY A 155 -11.11 2.19 13.84
N TYR A 156 -11.13 1.33 12.80
CA TYR A 156 -10.12 1.31 11.74
C TYR A 156 -10.76 1.38 10.35
N ASN A 157 -9.92 1.67 9.35
CA ASN A 157 -10.30 1.48 7.96
C ASN A 157 -10.21 0.00 7.60
N GLU A 158 -11.35 -0.67 7.56
CA GLU A 158 -11.43 -2.10 7.28
C GLU A 158 -11.56 -2.40 5.78
N LEU A 159 -11.23 -3.63 5.40
CA LEU A 159 -11.31 -4.08 4.02
C LEU A 159 -12.76 -4.20 3.58
N LEU A 160 -13.12 -3.48 2.52
CA LEU A 160 -14.39 -3.60 1.82
C LEU A 160 -14.13 -4.12 0.39
N PRO A 161 -14.28 -5.43 0.13
CA PRO A 161 -14.15 -5.96 -1.21
C PRO A 161 -15.38 -5.60 -2.04
N LYS A 162 -15.18 -5.07 -3.26
CA LYS A 162 -16.24 -4.72 -4.21
C LYS A 162 -16.06 -5.51 -5.51
N GLN A 163 -17.14 -6.13 -5.99
CA GLN A 163 -17.15 -6.78 -7.29
C GLN A 163 -17.26 -5.72 -8.40
N ILE A 164 -16.35 -5.75 -9.36
CA ILE A 164 -16.43 -4.92 -10.56
C ILE A 164 -17.21 -5.69 -11.63
N SER A 165 -18.37 -5.16 -12.03
CA SER A 165 -19.20 -5.76 -13.07
C SER A 165 -18.48 -5.75 -14.42
N LYS A 166 -18.63 -6.84 -15.19
CA LYS A 166 -18.08 -6.95 -16.55
C LYS A 166 -18.68 -5.95 -17.55
N ASN A 167 -19.82 -5.34 -17.22
CA ASN A 167 -20.62 -4.50 -18.14
C ASN A 167 -20.34 -2.99 -18.04
N HIS A 168 -19.51 -2.53 -17.11
CA HIS A 168 -19.14 -1.12 -17.04
C HIS A 168 -17.83 -0.89 -17.79
N GLY A 169 -17.96 -0.43 -19.03
CA GLY A 169 -16.86 0.21 -19.73
C GLY A 169 -16.35 1.39 -18.91
N ALA A 170 -15.05 1.51 -18.82
CA ALA A 170 -14.27 2.61 -18.26
C ALA A 170 -14.76 3.12 -16.89
N TYR A 171 -14.10 2.68 -15.84
CA TYR A 171 -14.16 3.35 -14.54
C TYR A 171 -13.74 4.81 -14.72
N GLN A 172 -14.69 5.73 -14.71
CA GLN A 172 -14.40 7.15 -14.56
C GLN A 172 -14.00 7.42 -13.12
N GLY A 173 -12.78 7.02 -12.77
CA GLY A 173 -12.18 7.41 -11.52
C GLY A 173 -11.97 8.92 -11.54
N PHE A 174 -12.65 9.63 -10.64
CA PHE A 174 -12.35 11.01 -10.32
C PHE A 174 -10.90 11.09 -9.81
N CYS A 175 -9.96 11.16 -10.73
CA CYS A 175 -8.64 11.64 -10.42
C CYS A 175 -8.80 13.17 -10.24
N LYS A 176 -8.86 13.64 -9.00
CA LYS A 176 -8.58 15.06 -8.74
C LYS A 176 -7.14 15.29 -9.15
N ILE A 177 -6.93 15.60 -10.43
CA ILE A 177 -5.68 16.18 -10.88
C ILE A 177 -5.64 17.55 -10.22
N VAL A 178 -4.79 17.68 -9.20
CA VAL A 178 -4.34 18.98 -8.74
C VAL A 178 -3.53 19.54 -9.90
N ALA A 179 -4.15 20.38 -10.70
CA ALA A 179 -3.46 21.10 -11.75
C ALA A 179 -2.38 21.95 -11.09
N PRO A 180 -1.12 21.89 -11.54
CA PRO A 180 -0.14 22.86 -11.11
C PRO A 180 -0.57 24.23 -11.60
N PHE A 181 -0.63 25.19 -10.69
CA PHE A 181 -0.81 26.59 -10.98
C PHE A 181 0.29 27.04 -11.95
N LEU A 182 -0.05 27.18 -13.24
CA LEU A 182 0.76 27.91 -14.19
C LEU A 182 0.62 29.40 -13.87
N VAL A 183 1.63 29.93 -13.20
CA VAL A 183 1.84 31.38 -13.07
C VAL A 183 2.07 31.90 -14.48
N GLY A 184 1.12 32.68 -14.98
CA GLY A 184 1.18 33.33 -16.29
C GLY A 184 2.32 34.33 -16.35
N LEU A 185 3.29 34.07 -17.20
CA LEU A 185 4.23 35.08 -17.67
C LEU A 185 3.65 35.66 -18.99
N ALA A 186 3.05 36.82 -18.90
CA ALA A 186 2.64 37.60 -20.05
C ALA A 186 3.88 38.13 -20.79
N ILE A 187 4.22 37.53 -21.92
CA ILE A 187 5.21 38.11 -22.82
C ILE A 187 4.45 39.01 -23.81
N SER A 188 4.62 40.31 -23.65
CA SER A 188 4.18 41.32 -24.59
C SER A 188 4.99 41.21 -25.87
N LEU A 189 4.39 40.73 -26.94
CA LEU A 189 4.94 40.84 -28.29
C LEU A 189 4.65 42.25 -28.81
N LEU A 190 5.65 43.11 -28.78
CA LEU A 190 5.66 44.37 -29.51
C LEU A 190 5.90 44.08 -30.99
N PHE A 191 4.86 44.22 -31.78
CA PHE A 191 4.99 44.31 -33.24
C PHE A 191 5.55 45.69 -33.61
N SER A 192 6.79 45.72 -34.09
CA SER A 192 7.36 46.86 -34.79
C SER A 192 7.05 46.72 -36.27
N THR A 193 6.14 47.54 -36.76
CA THR A 193 5.90 47.76 -38.19
C THR A 193 7.05 48.60 -38.76
N ARG A 194 7.79 48.04 -39.68
CA ARG A 194 8.73 48.81 -40.52
C ARG A 194 7.93 49.35 -41.72
N SER A 195 7.79 50.66 -41.75
CA SER A 195 7.39 51.41 -42.96
C SER A 195 8.57 51.49 -43.89
N THR A 196 8.35 51.08 -45.12
CA THR A 196 9.19 51.42 -46.29
C THR A 196 8.77 52.78 -46.79
N ASP A 197 9.66 53.74 -46.92
CA ASP A 197 9.57 54.75 -47.96
C ASP A 197 10.97 55.16 -48.42
N LYS A 198 10.98 55.26 -49.73
CA LYS A 198 11.95 55.68 -50.71
C LYS A 198 12.57 57.04 -50.38
N ASP A 199 13.80 57.23 -50.67
CA ASP A 199 14.45 57.96 -51.77
C ASP A 199 15.96 57.78 -51.69
#